data_6a091e9d59385ca121acd7d272116e5f
#
_entry.id   6a091e9d59385ca121acd7d272116e5f
#
_cell.length_a   1.000
_cell.length_b   1.000
_cell.length_c   1.000
_cell.angle_alpha   90.00
_cell.angle_beta   90.00
_cell.angle_gamma   90.00
#
_symmetry.space_group_name_H-M   'P 1'
#
loop_
_entity.id
_entity.type
_entity.pdbx_description
1 polymer ?
#
loop_
_entity_poly.entity_id
_entity_poly.type
_entity_poly.pdbx_seq_one_letter_code
_entity_poly.pdbx_strand_id
1 'polypeptide(L)'
;MRIAPLHACVCAVAASLLAAPASAAPENRCGWVVNPTPGNWWLTDRDGDWILATQGSDREALGMENIGDISAGDYRAVNGNYGYACGCMKVETEKEDGTQYITAVYSFRQLKLAQCDKDKSLPKVE
;
A
#
# COMPACT_ATOMS: atom_id res chain seq x y z
N MET A 1 60.65 -34.07 35.66
CA MET A 1 59.33 -33.43 35.91
C MET A 1 58.91 -32.72 34.58
N ARG A 2 58.04 -33.34 33.81
CA ARG A 2 57.61 -32.79 32.53
C ARG A 2 56.22 -32.18 32.71
N ILE A 3 56.13 -30.87 32.54
CA ILE A 3 54.89 -30.14 32.59
C ILE A 3 54.26 -30.18 31.18
N ALA A 4 53.11 -30.82 31.04
CA ALA A 4 52.34 -30.84 29.80
C ALA A 4 51.54 -29.53 29.69
N PRO A 5 51.48 -28.94 28.48
CA PRO A 5 50.65 -27.74 28.28
C PRO A 5 49.18 -28.11 28.20
N LEU A 6 48.34 -27.44 29.00
CA LEU A 6 46.89 -27.47 28.89
C LEU A 6 46.49 -26.71 27.60
N HIS A 7 45.87 -27.41 26.68
CA HIS A 7 45.21 -26.78 25.53
C HIS A 7 43.83 -26.31 25.98
N ALA A 8 43.68 -25.02 26.11
CA ALA A 8 42.35 -24.41 26.31
C ALA A 8 41.59 -24.42 24.98
N CYS A 9 40.54 -25.22 24.91
CA CYS A 9 39.64 -25.25 23.79
C CYS A 9 38.68 -24.06 23.91
N VAL A 10 38.89 -23.00 23.11
CA VAL A 10 37.98 -21.86 23.03
C VAL A 10 36.85 -22.24 22.11
N CYS A 11 35.69 -22.60 22.68
CA CYS A 11 34.45 -22.76 21.90
C CYS A 11 33.92 -21.38 21.51
N ALA A 12 34.12 -20.98 20.25
CA ALA A 12 33.47 -19.82 19.70
C ALA A 12 31.99 -20.14 19.43
N VAL A 13 31.11 -19.60 20.28
CA VAL A 13 29.67 -19.65 20.07
C VAL A 13 29.34 -18.63 18.99
N ALA A 14 29.10 -19.09 17.76
CA ALA A 14 28.58 -18.26 16.70
C ALA A 14 27.10 -17.97 16.99
N ALA A 15 26.80 -16.77 17.47
CA ALA A 15 25.44 -16.29 17.61
C ALA A 15 24.89 -15.99 16.21
N SER A 16 24.06 -16.88 15.69
CA SER A 16 23.30 -16.64 14.46
C SER A 16 22.22 -15.61 14.74
N LEU A 17 22.45 -14.37 14.34
CA LEU A 17 21.43 -13.33 14.32
C LEU A 17 20.41 -13.69 13.23
N LEU A 18 19.29 -14.29 13.64
CA LEU A 18 18.12 -14.43 12.77
C LEU A 18 17.53 -13.03 12.57
N ALA A 19 17.79 -12.44 11.40
CA ALA A 19 17.11 -11.21 11.02
C ALA A 19 15.62 -11.54 10.84
N ALA A 20 14.74 -10.91 11.65
CA ALA A 20 13.31 -10.95 11.44
C ALA A 20 13.02 -10.30 10.07
N PRO A 21 12.07 -10.85 9.24
CA PRO A 21 11.67 -10.18 8.02
C PRO A 21 11.15 -8.79 8.37
N ALA A 22 11.74 -7.76 7.78
CA ALA A 22 11.28 -6.40 7.95
C ALA A 22 9.88 -6.29 7.36
N SER A 23 8.87 -5.90 8.18
CA SER A 23 7.58 -5.45 7.65
C SER A 23 7.83 -4.28 6.73
N ALA A 24 7.17 -4.23 5.57
CA ALA A 24 7.24 -3.08 4.70
C ALA A 24 6.80 -1.84 5.49
N ALA A 25 7.64 -0.79 5.51
CA ALA A 25 7.28 0.46 6.14
C ALA A 25 6.11 1.09 5.38
N PRO A 26 5.15 1.75 6.07
CA PRO A 26 4.09 2.49 5.40
C PRO A 26 4.66 3.54 4.46
N GLU A 27 4.04 3.68 3.30
CA GLU A 27 4.41 4.65 2.28
C GLU A 27 3.26 5.57 1.92
N ASN A 28 3.58 6.76 1.43
CA ASN A 28 2.58 7.69 0.91
C ASN A 28 2.41 7.47 -0.59
N ARG A 29 1.15 7.31 -1.02
CA ARG A 29 0.78 7.23 -2.43
C ARG A 29 -0.32 8.20 -2.74
N CYS A 30 -0.14 8.97 -3.81
CA CYS A 30 -1.08 9.99 -4.25
C CYS A 30 -1.51 9.72 -5.68
N GLY A 31 -2.79 9.90 -5.98
CA GLY A 31 -3.32 9.70 -7.30
C GLY A 31 -4.84 9.69 -7.32
N TRP A 32 -5.38 9.01 -8.31
CA TRP A 32 -6.81 8.81 -8.47
C TRP A 32 -7.31 7.68 -7.58
N VAL A 33 -8.24 8.00 -6.70
CA VAL A 33 -8.97 6.99 -5.89
C VAL A 33 -10.23 6.65 -6.64
N VAL A 34 -10.32 5.42 -7.12
CA VAL A 34 -11.36 4.99 -8.06
C VAL A 34 -12.26 3.96 -7.40
N ASN A 35 -13.56 4.25 -7.41
CA ASN A 35 -14.63 3.33 -7.02
C ASN A 35 -15.69 3.30 -8.11
N PRO A 36 -15.48 2.50 -9.19
CA PRO A 36 -16.34 2.57 -10.38
C PRO A 36 -17.65 1.81 -10.22
N THR A 37 -17.68 0.84 -9.32
CA THR A 37 -18.83 -0.03 -9.04
C THR A 37 -18.78 -0.49 -7.58
N PRO A 38 -19.87 -1.04 -7.02
CA PRO A 38 -19.89 -1.53 -5.65
C PRO A 38 -18.74 -2.52 -5.37
N GLY A 39 -18.01 -2.30 -4.29
CA GLY A 39 -16.97 -3.21 -3.80
C GLY A 39 -15.67 -3.24 -4.59
N ASN A 40 -15.58 -2.49 -5.68
CA ASN A 40 -14.34 -2.36 -6.47
C ASN A 40 -13.67 -1.03 -6.18
N TRP A 41 -12.43 -1.09 -5.68
CA TRP A 41 -11.65 0.06 -5.30
C TRP A 41 -10.20 -0.10 -5.71
N TRP A 42 -9.60 0.95 -6.27
CA TRP A 42 -8.16 1.03 -6.49
C TRP A 42 -7.64 2.45 -6.43
N LEU A 43 -6.34 2.56 -6.25
CA LEU A 43 -5.60 3.80 -6.41
C LEU A 43 -4.80 3.70 -7.71
N THR A 44 -4.97 4.67 -8.59
CA THR A 44 -4.15 4.82 -9.80
C THR A 44 -3.15 5.93 -9.58
N ASP A 45 -1.89 5.59 -9.49
CA ASP A 45 -0.80 6.54 -9.36
C ASP A 45 0.21 6.41 -10.52
N ARG A 46 1.35 7.09 -10.42
CA ARG A 46 2.40 7.05 -11.43
C ARG A 46 2.97 5.64 -11.69
N ASP A 47 2.82 4.74 -10.73
CA ASP A 47 3.32 3.35 -10.80
C ASP A 47 2.23 2.37 -11.26
N GLY A 48 1.04 2.87 -11.61
CA GLY A 48 -0.08 2.08 -12.09
C GLY A 48 -1.19 1.91 -11.08
N ASP A 49 -1.96 0.84 -11.22
CA ASP A 49 -3.11 0.55 -10.36
C ASP A 49 -2.71 -0.30 -9.16
N TRP A 50 -3.20 0.12 -8.00
CA TRP A 50 -3.04 -0.57 -6.73
C TRP A 50 -4.41 -0.98 -6.23
N ILE A 51 -4.69 -2.28 -6.21
CA ILE A 51 -5.99 -2.81 -5.83
C ILE A 51 -6.18 -2.70 -4.32
N LEU A 52 -7.27 -2.05 -3.90
CA LEU A 52 -7.71 -1.92 -2.51
C LEU A 52 -8.74 -2.98 -2.15
N ALA A 53 -9.69 -3.22 -3.03
CA ALA A 53 -10.75 -4.19 -2.86
C ALA A 53 -11.31 -4.62 -4.22
N THR A 54 -11.78 -5.85 -4.28
CA THR A 54 -12.47 -6.39 -5.46
C THR A 54 -13.77 -7.04 -5.01
N GLN A 55 -14.86 -6.69 -5.66
CA GLN A 55 -16.17 -7.27 -5.37
C GLN A 55 -16.14 -8.80 -5.53
N GLY A 56 -16.65 -9.49 -4.51
CA GLY A 56 -16.68 -10.97 -4.50
C GLY A 56 -15.36 -11.63 -4.13
N SER A 57 -14.33 -10.86 -3.79
CA SER A 57 -13.04 -11.34 -3.29
C SER A 57 -12.94 -11.14 -1.78
N ASP A 58 -12.25 -12.05 -1.10
CA ASP A 58 -11.90 -11.89 0.32
C ASP A 58 -10.73 -10.91 0.53
N ARG A 59 -10.09 -10.47 -0.56
CA ARG A 59 -8.97 -9.54 -0.51
C ARG A 59 -9.49 -8.10 -0.47
N GLU A 60 -9.50 -7.55 0.72
CA GLU A 60 -9.82 -6.15 0.98
C GLU A 60 -8.73 -5.56 1.87
N ALA A 61 -8.28 -4.35 1.57
CA ALA A 61 -7.31 -3.65 2.41
C ALA A 61 -7.89 -3.42 3.82
N LEU A 62 -7.05 -3.61 4.83
CA LEU A 62 -7.38 -3.21 6.19
C LEU A 62 -7.48 -1.68 6.24
N GLY A 63 -8.42 -1.15 7.02
CA GLY A 63 -8.54 0.30 7.19
C GLY A 63 -9.24 1.03 6.04
N MET A 64 -10.04 0.34 5.22
CA MET A 64 -10.85 0.98 4.18
C MET A 64 -11.75 2.09 4.73
N GLU A 65 -12.20 1.97 5.99
CA GLU A 65 -12.97 3.00 6.70
C GLU A 65 -12.22 4.33 6.84
N ASN A 66 -10.90 4.34 6.76
CA ASN A 66 -10.09 5.56 6.80
C ASN A 66 -10.20 6.40 5.52
N ILE A 67 -10.67 5.80 4.42
CA ILE A 67 -10.94 6.52 3.17
C ILE A 67 -12.24 7.33 3.29
N GLY A 68 -13.26 6.74 3.88
CA GLY A 68 -14.56 7.38 4.04
C GLY A 68 -15.32 7.56 2.73
N ASP A 69 -16.23 8.52 2.73
CA ASP A 69 -17.06 8.83 1.57
C ASP A 69 -16.37 9.86 0.65
N ILE A 70 -15.76 9.38 -0.41
CA ILE A 70 -15.06 10.24 -1.37
C ILE A 70 -16.03 11.14 -2.17
N SER A 71 -17.31 10.78 -2.25
CA SER A 71 -18.31 11.60 -2.95
C SER A 71 -18.71 12.85 -2.17
N ALA A 72 -18.37 12.92 -0.89
CA ALA A 72 -18.64 14.09 -0.05
C ALA A 72 -17.70 15.28 -0.34
N GLY A 73 -16.56 15.03 -0.97
CA GLY A 73 -15.61 16.08 -1.34
C GLY A 73 -15.64 16.41 -2.82
N ASP A 74 -14.50 16.90 -3.33
CA ASP A 74 -14.34 17.17 -4.76
C ASP A 74 -14.25 15.83 -5.52
N TYR A 75 -15.27 15.52 -6.32
CA TYR A 75 -15.55 14.18 -6.79
C TYR A 75 -16.13 14.20 -8.20
N ARG A 76 -15.80 13.20 -8.99
CA ARG A 76 -16.37 13.03 -10.33
C ARG A 76 -17.13 11.71 -10.42
N ALA A 77 -18.46 11.79 -10.53
CA ALA A 77 -19.32 10.65 -10.77
C ALA A 77 -19.27 10.24 -12.25
N VAL A 78 -19.10 8.95 -12.51
CA VAL A 78 -19.04 8.40 -13.88
C VAL A 78 -20.05 7.27 -14.11
N ASN A 79 -20.58 6.68 -13.04
CA ASN A 79 -21.56 5.60 -13.09
C ASN A 79 -22.54 5.75 -11.91
N GLY A 80 -23.65 6.49 -12.09
CA GLY A 80 -24.52 6.84 -10.98
C GLY A 80 -23.76 7.62 -9.93
N ASN A 81 -23.72 7.10 -8.69
CA ASN A 81 -22.95 7.68 -7.60
C ASN A 81 -21.50 7.18 -7.51
N TYR A 82 -21.12 6.27 -8.41
CA TYR A 82 -19.77 5.72 -8.46
C TYR A 82 -18.86 6.57 -9.34
N GLY A 83 -17.59 6.66 -8.98
CA GLY A 83 -16.67 7.50 -9.71
C GLY A 83 -15.30 7.56 -9.04
N TYR A 84 -14.67 8.73 -9.06
CA TYR A 84 -13.32 8.88 -8.56
C TYR A 84 -13.05 10.26 -7.95
N ALA A 85 -12.06 10.27 -7.09
CA ALA A 85 -11.51 11.46 -6.45
C ALA A 85 -9.99 11.49 -6.59
N CYS A 86 -9.41 12.61 -6.23
CA CYS A 86 -7.97 12.76 -6.09
C CYS A 86 -7.61 12.70 -4.61
N GLY A 87 -6.56 11.97 -4.25
CA GLY A 87 -6.15 11.90 -2.85
C GLY A 87 -4.78 11.30 -2.63
N CYS A 88 -4.33 11.46 -1.40
CA CYS A 88 -3.12 10.82 -0.88
C CYS A 88 -3.48 9.90 0.27
N MET A 89 -2.85 8.75 0.33
CA MET A 89 -3.05 7.81 1.43
C MET A 89 -1.72 7.26 1.93
N LYS A 90 -1.69 7.00 3.23
CA LYS A 90 -0.60 6.28 3.87
C LYS A 90 -0.98 4.82 3.93
N VAL A 91 -0.17 3.97 3.31
CA VAL A 91 -0.54 2.57 3.02
C VAL A 91 0.61 1.61 3.22
N GLU A 92 0.26 0.35 3.38
CA GLU A 92 1.15 -0.78 3.10
C GLU A 92 0.78 -1.39 1.76
N THR A 93 1.79 -1.85 1.03
CA THR A 93 1.63 -2.42 -0.30
C THR A 93 2.26 -3.80 -0.40
N GLU A 94 1.76 -4.57 -1.35
CA GLU A 94 2.26 -5.89 -1.70
C GLU A 94 2.16 -6.07 -3.21
N LYS A 95 3.14 -6.77 -3.79
CA LYS A 95 3.08 -7.22 -5.18
C LYS A 95 3.02 -8.74 -5.19
N GLU A 96 2.08 -9.29 -5.93
CA GLU A 96 1.86 -10.72 -6.06
C GLU A 96 1.53 -11.06 -7.51
N ASP A 97 2.33 -11.92 -8.12
CA ASP A 97 2.16 -12.37 -9.51
C ASP A 97 1.96 -11.22 -10.51
N GLY A 98 2.72 -10.13 -10.33
CA GLY A 98 2.66 -8.95 -11.19
C GLY A 98 1.50 -7.98 -10.88
N THR A 99 0.63 -8.31 -9.94
CA THR A 99 -0.45 -7.43 -9.49
C THR A 99 -0.02 -6.65 -8.26
N GLN A 100 -0.37 -5.37 -8.24
CA GLN A 100 -0.08 -4.47 -7.13
C GLN A 100 -1.32 -4.33 -6.23
N TYR A 101 -1.11 -4.49 -4.93
CA TYR A 101 -2.16 -4.38 -3.92
C TYR A 101 -1.79 -3.38 -2.84
N ILE A 102 -2.80 -2.68 -2.33
CA ILE A 102 -2.74 -2.01 -1.04
C ILE A 102 -3.34 -2.96 -0.02
N THR A 103 -2.57 -3.33 1.00
CA THR A 103 -2.99 -4.27 2.03
C THR A 103 -3.52 -3.60 3.28
N ALA A 104 -3.12 -2.35 3.52
CA ALA A 104 -3.62 -1.54 4.63
C ALA A 104 -3.64 -0.06 4.29
N VAL A 105 -4.65 0.64 4.76
CA VAL A 105 -4.79 2.11 4.68
C VAL A 105 -4.77 2.66 6.09
N TYR A 106 -3.78 3.48 6.41
CA TYR A 106 -3.65 4.11 7.72
C TYR A 106 -4.29 5.50 7.79
N SER A 107 -4.22 6.23 6.69
CA SER A 107 -4.80 7.56 6.58
C SER A 107 -5.11 7.90 5.12
N PHE A 108 -6.07 8.79 4.94
CA PHE A 108 -6.46 9.31 3.64
C PHE A 108 -6.72 10.81 3.73
N ARG A 109 -6.26 11.52 2.71
CA ARG A 109 -6.55 12.95 2.54
C ARG A 109 -7.02 13.18 1.11
N GLN A 110 -8.27 13.58 0.96
CA GLN A 110 -8.84 13.95 -0.33
C GLN A 110 -8.30 15.30 -0.79
N LEU A 111 -7.92 15.36 -2.04
CA LEU A 111 -7.40 16.55 -2.71
C LEU A 111 -8.40 17.10 -3.70
N LYS A 112 -8.15 18.29 -4.20
CA LYS A 112 -8.88 18.84 -5.34
C LYS A 112 -8.61 17.99 -6.59
N LEU A 113 -9.64 17.71 -7.40
CA LEU A 113 -9.49 17.00 -8.68
C LEU A 113 -8.41 17.63 -9.57
N ALA A 114 -8.33 18.97 -9.55
CA ALA A 114 -7.34 19.70 -10.33
C ALA A 114 -5.89 19.32 -10.01
N GLN A 115 -5.60 18.87 -8.80
CA GLN A 115 -4.24 18.43 -8.44
C GLN A 115 -3.84 17.16 -9.19
N CYS A 116 -4.76 16.21 -9.35
CA CYS A 116 -4.53 15.04 -10.18
C CYS A 116 -4.58 15.36 -11.67
N ASP A 117 -5.51 16.21 -12.12
CA ASP A 117 -5.60 16.64 -13.52
C ASP A 117 -4.31 17.31 -14.03
N LYS A 118 -3.62 18.05 -13.15
CA LYS A 118 -2.36 18.73 -13.47
C LYS A 118 -1.12 17.87 -13.35
N ASP A 119 -1.23 16.73 -12.68
CA ASP A 119 -0.11 15.82 -12.48
C ASP A 119 0.11 14.98 -13.74
N LYS A 120 1.14 15.36 -14.51
CA LYS A 120 1.48 14.69 -15.77
C LYS A 120 2.02 13.27 -15.58
N SER A 121 2.41 12.90 -14.35
CA SER A 121 2.86 11.54 -14.05
C SER A 121 1.71 10.55 -13.91
N LEU A 122 0.48 11.05 -13.71
CA LEU A 122 -0.71 10.23 -13.57
C LEU A 122 -1.32 9.88 -14.93
N PRO A 123 -1.77 8.63 -15.12
CA PRO A 123 -2.60 8.29 -16.26
C PRO A 123 -3.95 9.02 -16.15
N LYS A 124 -4.60 9.21 -17.29
CA LYS A 124 -5.97 9.72 -17.31
C LYS A 124 -6.92 8.61 -16.89
N VAL A 125 -7.91 8.95 -16.07
CA VAL A 125 -9.00 8.06 -15.67
C VAL A 125 -10.19 8.35 -16.57
N GLU A 126 -10.72 7.31 -17.21
CA GLU A 126 -11.92 7.37 -18.07
C GLU A 126 -13.17 6.93 -17.30
#